data_cc28dc77b4e70079197d177aafcb0f2c
#
_entry.id   cc28dc77b4e70079197d177aafcb0f2c
#
_cell.length_a   1.000
_cell.length_b   1.000
_cell.length_c   1.000
_cell.angle_alpha   90.00
_cell.angle_beta   90.00
_cell.angle_gamma   90.00
#
_symmetry.space_group_name_H-M   'P 1'
#
loop_
_entity.id
_entity.type
_entity.pdbx_description
1 polymer ?
#
loop_
_entity_poly.entity_id
_entity_poly.type
_entity_poly.pdbx_seq_one_letter_code
_entity_poly.pdbx_strand_id
1 'polypeptide(L)'
;MAHGSEGRMSRGCKLPLLLLHVSLPLLLFLWHSPPSASFLHVKMAGTTQTVLLNDNATIFCQVYGDPSPNITIMGVTWFWKNPGSATEVKLFEFFGGQQMTGRPGAMVPLKSLESGNASLQLPGIQLREAGEYRCEVVITPHKAVGQVKLEVVAFPVSSLFPEQAIVKEKQETLILCMSSGFHLDNITITWKKLSQKDPQEVFEGIITNHTIENGMFNVTSFLMLKPSLEDNMTIYQCVIYHKSLPTPQKLNFTLTVIESEKTAWSLKNIFFYIGAPLSLAVILLIIYLLKKARPQTRPLS
;
A
#
# COMPACT_ATOMS: atom_id res chain seq x y z
N MET A 1 -8.60 -114.58 -53.65
CA MET A 1 -9.53 -113.83 -54.51
C MET A 1 -10.11 -112.72 -53.66
N ALA A 2 -9.61 -111.52 -53.78
CA ALA A 2 -10.13 -110.42 -54.55
C ALA A 2 -11.19 -109.57 -53.81
N HIS A 3 -10.84 -108.33 -53.73
CA HIS A 3 -11.63 -107.09 -53.65
C HIS A 3 -12.09 -106.66 -52.24
N GLY A 4 -11.80 -105.54 -51.74
CA GLY A 4 -11.55 -104.21 -52.35
C GLY A 4 -12.61 -103.23 -51.93
N SER A 5 -12.20 -102.10 -51.53
CA SER A 5 -12.75 -100.80 -51.62
C SER A 5 -13.08 -100.04 -50.26
N GLU A 6 -12.31 -99.06 -50.08
CA GLU A 6 -12.68 -97.56 -50.05
C GLU A 6 -13.56 -97.13 -48.86
N GLY A 7 -13.10 -96.51 -47.91
CA GLY A 7 -12.64 -95.16 -47.84
C GLY A 7 -13.69 -94.10 -47.76
N ARG A 8 -14.10 -93.61 -46.56
CA ARG A 8 -14.76 -92.32 -46.46
C ARG A 8 -14.18 -91.48 -45.33
N MET A 9 -13.44 -90.53 -45.76
CA MET A 9 -12.81 -89.46 -44.96
C MET A 9 -13.87 -88.50 -44.38
N SER A 10 -14.03 -88.49 -43.06
CA SER A 10 -14.76 -87.49 -42.37
C SER A 10 -13.85 -86.24 -42.15
N ARG A 11 -14.18 -85.15 -42.80
CA ARG A 11 -13.50 -83.88 -42.61
C ARG A 11 -13.89 -83.28 -41.23
N GLY A 12 -12.97 -83.43 -40.24
CA GLY A 12 -13.05 -82.67 -38.99
C GLY A 12 -12.79 -81.21 -39.25
N CYS A 13 -13.74 -80.37 -38.91
CA CYS A 13 -13.63 -78.94 -38.94
C CYS A 13 -12.65 -78.53 -37.86
N LYS A 14 -11.39 -78.26 -38.27
CA LYS A 14 -10.39 -77.61 -37.37
C LYS A 14 -10.77 -76.13 -37.27
N LEU A 15 -11.43 -75.73 -36.21
CA LEU A 15 -11.59 -74.29 -35.80
C LEU A 15 -10.19 -73.73 -35.62
N PRO A 16 -9.82 -72.57 -36.22
CA PRO A 16 -8.45 -72.13 -36.17
C PRO A 16 -8.14 -71.67 -34.74
N LEU A 17 -7.15 -72.33 -34.13
CA LEU A 17 -6.59 -72.01 -32.81
C LEU A 17 -6.05 -70.58 -32.70
N LEU A 18 -5.98 -69.90 -33.85
CA LEU A 18 -5.53 -68.51 -33.98
C LEU A 18 -6.54 -67.48 -33.36
N LEU A 19 -7.84 -67.81 -33.34
CA LEU A 19 -8.88 -66.88 -32.79
C LEU A 19 -8.89 -66.92 -31.26
N LEU A 20 -8.48 -68.00 -30.63
CA LEU A 20 -8.37 -68.11 -29.17
C LEU A 20 -7.14 -67.36 -28.59
N HIS A 21 -6.05 -67.24 -29.35
CA HIS A 21 -4.87 -66.49 -28.90
C HIS A 21 -4.98 -64.99 -29.04
N VAL A 22 -5.87 -64.45 -29.86
CA VAL A 22 -6.08 -62.98 -30.02
C VAL A 22 -7.16 -62.48 -29.08
N SER A 23 -8.15 -63.28 -28.73
CA SER A 23 -9.25 -62.85 -27.84
C SER A 23 -8.83 -62.80 -26.36
N LEU A 24 -7.91 -63.67 -25.91
CA LEU A 24 -7.47 -63.73 -24.53
C LEU A 24 -6.64 -62.49 -24.11
N PRO A 25 -5.63 -62.02 -24.88
CA PRO A 25 -4.91 -60.81 -24.56
C PRO A 25 -5.82 -59.55 -24.70
N LEU A 26 -6.81 -59.50 -25.64
CA LEU A 26 -7.73 -58.39 -25.76
C LEU A 26 -8.67 -58.29 -24.56
N LEU A 27 -9.12 -59.39 -23.98
CA LEU A 27 -9.91 -59.45 -22.76
C LEU A 27 -9.10 -59.04 -21.52
N LEU A 28 -7.80 -59.41 -21.47
CA LEU A 28 -6.87 -58.99 -20.42
C LEU A 28 -6.53 -57.48 -20.49
N PHE A 29 -6.49 -56.87 -21.69
CA PHE A 29 -6.34 -55.44 -21.87
C PHE A 29 -7.60 -54.63 -21.45
N LEU A 30 -8.78 -55.17 -21.60
CA LEU A 30 -10.05 -54.55 -21.16
C LEU A 30 -10.20 -54.57 -19.63
N TRP A 31 -9.49 -55.46 -18.91
CA TRP A 31 -9.51 -55.48 -17.43
C TRP A 31 -8.39 -54.65 -16.79
N HIS A 32 -7.41 -54.19 -17.55
CA HIS A 32 -6.40 -53.24 -17.09
C HIS A 32 -6.79 -51.81 -17.48
N SER A 33 -7.98 -51.37 -17.03
CA SER A 33 -8.23 -49.94 -16.94
C SER A 33 -7.18 -49.37 -15.99
N PRO A 34 -6.30 -48.43 -16.41
CA PRO A 34 -5.36 -47.85 -15.48
C PRO A 34 -6.20 -47.26 -14.33
N PRO A 35 -5.82 -47.51 -13.07
CA PRO A 35 -6.52 -46.89 -11.97
C PRO A 35 -6.55 -45.37 -12.24
N SER A 36 -7.75 -44.78 -12.24
CA SER A 36 -7.87 -43.35 -12.37
C SER A 36 -6.98 -42.74 -11.28
N ALA A 37 -5.92 -42.04 -11.68
CA ALA A 37 -5.00 -41.47 -10.74
C ALA A 37 -5.75 -40.43 -9.94
N SER A 38 -6.16 -40.77 -8.70
CA SER A 38 -6.74 -39.79 -7.78
C SER A 38 -5.70 -38.72 -7.50
N PHE A 39 -6.07 -37.48 -7.57
CA PHE A 39 -5.17 -36.37 -7.26
C PHE A 39 -5.81 -35.45 -6.21
N LEU A 40 -4.95 -34.80 -5.42
CA LEU A 40 -5.31 -33.74 -4.50
C LEU A 40 -4.38 -32.56 -4.75
N HIS A 41 -4.97 -31.36 -4.96
CA HIS A 41 -4.22 -30.14 -5.21
C HIS A 41 -4.84 -28.96 -4.46
N VAL A 42 -3.99 -28.06 -4.00
CA VAL A 42 -4.38 -26.83 -3.32
C VAL A 42 -3.89 -25.63 -4.13
N LYS A 43 -4.79 -24.67 -4.36
CA LYS A 43 -4.50 -23.40 -5.03
C LYS A 43 -4.65 -22.26 -4.05
N MET A 44 -3.59 -21.45 -3.93
CA MET A 44 -3.60 -20.16 -3.18
C MET A 44 -3.87 -18.99 -4.13
N ALA A 45 -4.31 -17.85 -3.60
CA ALA A 45 -4.59 -16.65 -4.41
C ALA A 45 -3.33 -15.90 -4.89
N GLY A 46 -2.15 -16.49 -4.74
CA GLY A 46 -0.87 -15.90 -5.14
C GLY A 46 0.21 -16.22 -4.12
N THR A 47 1.37 -15.60 -4.28
CA THR A 47 2.50 -15.77 -3.35
C THR A 47 2.47 -14.80 -2.18
N THR A 48 1.82 -13.65 -2.35
CA THR A 48 1.70 -12.61 -1.32
C THR A 48 0.28 -12.03 -1.33
N GLN A 49 -0.27 -11.82 -0.13
CA GLN A 49 -1.54 -11.15 0.10
C GLN A 49 -1.30 -9.97 1.05
N THR A 50 -1.87 -8.80 0.73
CA THR A 50 -1.78 -7.60 1.58
C THR A 50 -3.12 -7.33 2.23
N VAL A 51 -3.11 -7.04 3.54
CA VAL A 51 -4.31 -6.74 4.33
C VAL A 51 -4.04 -5.53 5.22
N LEU A 52 -5.08 -4.74 5.47
CA LEU A 52 -4.98 -3.58 6.35
C LEU A 52 -5.00 -3.99 7.82
N LEU A 53 -4.26 -3.26 8.62
CA LEU A 53 -4.27 -3.40 10.07
C LEU A 53 -5.70 -3.26 10.62
N ASN A 54 -6.08 -4.13 11.54
CA ASN A 54 -7.40 -4.25 12.16
C ASN A 54 -8.54 -4.69 11.23
N ASP A 55 -8.29 -4.92 9.95
CA ASP A 55 -9.29 -5.48 9.04
C ASP A 55 -9.47 -6.99 9.24
N ASN A 56 -10.57 -7.51 8.69
CA ASN A 56 -10.79 -8.94 8.62
C ASN A 56 -10.06 -9.51 7.40
N ALA A 57 -9.14 -10.44 7.63
CA ALA A 57 -8.39 -11.11 6.57
C ALA A 57 -9.10 -12.41 6.16
N THR A 58 -9.15 -12.68 4.85
CA THR A 58 -9.48 -14.00 4.30
C THR A 58 -8.28 -14.49 3.51
N ILE A 59 -7.65 -15.57 3.99
CA ILE A 59 -6.49 -16.19 3.33
C ILE A 59 -6.99 -17.33 2.47
N PHE A 60 -6.93 -17.16 1.14
CA PHE A 60 -7.54 -18.08 0.18
C PHE A 60 -6.78 -19.40 0.10
N CYS A 61 -7.55 -20.49 0.11
CA CYS A 61 -7.08 -21.85 -0.09
C CYS A 61 -8.20 -22.65 -0.76
N GLN A 62 -8.07 -22.96 -2.05
CA GLN A 62 -9.04 -23.75 -2.80
C GLN A 62 -8.49 -25.14 -3.02
N VAL A 63 -9.26 -26.14 -2.63
CA VAL A 63 -8.95 -27.57 -2.75
C VAL A 63 -9.58 -28.12 -4.02
N TYR A 64 -8.79 -28.86 -4.79
CA TYR A 64 -9.23 -29.61 -5.95
C TYR A 64 -8.83 -31.07 -5.78
N GLY A 65 -9.71 -31.98 -6.16
CA GLY A 65 -9.43 -33.41 -6.08
C GLY A 65 -10.34 -34.22 -7.01
N ASP A 66 -9.87 -35.40 -7.36
CA ASP A 66 -10.65 -36.42 -8.02
C ASP A 66 -10.53 -37.73 -7.22
N PRO A 67 -11.62 -38.24 -6.62
CA PRO A 67 -12.96 -37.65 -6.58
C PRO A 67 -13.04 -36.31 -5.83
N SER A 68 -14.13 -35.56 -6.04
CA SER A 68 -14.40 -34.27 -5.35
C SER A 68 -14.19 -34.38 -3.84
N PRO A 69 -13.60 -33.35 -3.19
CA PRO A 69 -13.33 -33.34 -1.75
C PRO A 69 -14.58 -33.66 -0.92
N ASN A 70 -14.48 -34.65 -0.04
CA ASN A 70 -15.54 -35.03 0.88
C ASN A 70 -15.16 -34.60 2.31
N ILE A 71 -15.92 -33.69 2.91
CA ILE A 71 -15.65 -33.11 4.21
C ILE A 71 -15.63 -34.14 5.36
N THR A 72 -16.29 -35.29 5.21
CA THR A 72 -16.31 -36.33 6.25
C THR A 72 -14.96 -37.03 6.44
N ILE A 73 -14.13 -37.05 5.39
CA ILE A 73 -12.81 -37.69 5.36
C ILE A 73 -11.68 -36.68 5.16
N MET A 74 -12.02 -35.40 5.03
CA MET A 74 -11.06 -34.33 4.81
C MET A 74 -10.56 -33.74 6.13
N GLY A 75 -9.24 -33.59 6.23
CA GLY A 75 -8.58 -32.79 7.25
C GLY A 75 -8.04 -31.52 6.65
N VAL A 76 -8.26 -30.37 7.30
CA VAL A 76 -7.70 -29.07 6.92
C VAL A 76 -7.00 -28.49 8.13
N THR A 77 -5.73 -28.11 7.96
CA THR A 77 -4.95 -27.48 9.02
C THR A 77 -4.28 -26.23 8.49
N TRP A 78 -4.42 -25.14 9.24
CA TRP A 78 -3.75 -23.87 8.97
C TRP A 78 -2.63 -23.64 9.97
N PHE A 79 -1.46 -23.30 9.45
CA PHE A 79 -0.28 -22.92 10.20
C PHE A 79 0.15 -21.51 9.86
N TRP A 80 0.74 -20.84 10.84
CA TRP A 80 1.40 -19.56 10.69
C TRP A 80 2.83 -19.63 11.17
N LYS A 81 3.72 -18.93 10.47
CA LYS A 81 5.13 -18.83 10.80
C LYS A 81 5.56 -17.37 10.76
N ASN A 82 6.13 -16.90 11.85
CA ASN A 82 6.71 -15.56 11.91
C ASN A 82 7.97 -15.48 11.04
N PRO A 83 8.19 -14.41 10.25
CA PRO A 83 9.47 -14.14 9.61
C PRO A 83 10.62 -14.18 10.64
N GLY A 84 11.63 -15.00 10.40
CA GLY A 84 12.75 -15.19 11.32
C GLY A 84 12.56 -16.24 12.43
N SER A 85 11.38 -16.86 12.56
CA SER A 85 11.16 -18.02 13.44
C SER A 85 11.33 -19.33 12.68
N ALA A 86 11.91 -20.34 13.34
CA ALA A 86 11.95 -21.70 12.82
C ALA A 86 10.65 -22.49 13.10
N THR A 87 9.83 -22.04 14.04
CA THR A 87 8.65 -22.78 14.51
C THR A 87 7.37 -22.27 13.84
N GLU A 88 6.51 -23.22 13.45
CA GLU A 88 5.15 -22.93 12.99
C GLU A 88 4.16 -23.06 14.13
N VAL A 89 3.12 -22.21 14.14
CA VAL A 89 2.02 -22.23 15.08
C VAL A 89 0.77 -22.67 14.38
N LYS A 90 0.04 -23.66 14.96
CA LYS A 90 -1.25 -24.10 14.43
C LYS A 90 -2.32 -23.05 14.80
N LEU A 91 -2.98 -22.51 13.80
CA LEU A 91 -4.02 -21.50 13.95
C LEU A 91 -5.43 -22.11 13.96
N PHE A 92 -5.64 -23.13 13.14
CA PHE A 92 -6.94 -23.76 12.91
C PHE A 92 -6.76 -25.20 12.45
N GLU A 93 -7.69 -26.07 12.85
CA GLU A 93 -7.78 -27.44 12.40
C GLU A 93 -9.23 -27.89 12.25
N PHE A 94 -9.53 -28.54 11.16
CA PHE A 94 -10.79 -29.22 10.90
C PHE A 94 -10.50 -30.68 10.61
N PHE A 95 -11.13 -31.58 11.36
CA PHE A 95 -11.05 -33.01 11.14
C PHE A 95 -12.26 -33.73 11.74
N GLY A 96 -12.83 -34.72 11.02
CA GLY A 96 -13.96 -35.52 11.52
C GLY A 96 -15.20 -34.71 11.91
N GLY A 97 -15.46 -33.62 11.22
CA GLY A 97 -16.60 -32.70 11.51
C GLY A 97 -16.38 -31.75 12.67
N GLN A 98 -15.21 -31.81 13.33
CA GLN A 98 -14.87 -30.94 14.46
C GLN A 98 -13.88 -29.86 14.04
N GLN A 99 -14.04 -28.65 14.64
CA GLN A 99 -13.12 -27.54 14.45
C GLN A 99 -12.40 -27.20 15.75
N MET A 100 -11.08 -26.98 15.65
CA MET A 100 -10.25 -26.49 16.75
C MET A 100 -9.53 -25.23 16.32
N THR A 101 -9.52 -24.21 17.16
CA THR A 101 -8.89 -22.93 16.88
C THR A 101 -7.75 -22.64 17.85
N GLY A 102 -6.53 -22.46 17.34
CA GLY A 102 -5.39 -22.00 18.12
C GLY A 102 -5.32 -20.47 18.22
N ARG A 103 -5.92 -19.74 17.25
CA ARG A 103 -6.04 -18.29 17.25
C ARG A 103 -7.52 -17.90 17.47
N PRO A 104 -7.85 -17.08 18.47
CA PRO A 104 -9.23 -16.66 18.74
C PRO A 104 -9.89 -16.03 17.50
N GLY A 105 -11.08 -16.50 17.15
CA GLY A 105 -11.84 -16.02 15.99
C GLY A 105 -11.38 -16.55 14.62
N ALA A 106 -10.30 -17.33 14.55
CA ALA A 106 -9.92 -18.00 13.31
C ALA A 106 -10.96 -19.06 12.94
N MET A 107 -11.45 -19.05 11.69
CA MET A 107 -12.48 -19.98 11.25
C MET A 107 -12.38 -20.29 9.75
N VAL A 108 -12.85 -21.49 9.38
CA VAL A 108 -13.16 -21.85 8.00
C VAL A 108 -14.65 -22.24 7.96
N PRO A 109 -15.49 -21.55 7.17
CA PRO A 109 -16.91 -21.84 7.13
C PRO A 109 -17.17 -23.26 6.58
N LEU A 110 -17.97 -24.08 7.29
CA LEU A 110 -18.25 -25.47 6.88
C LEU A 110 -18.87 -25.56 5.46
N LYS A 111 -19.81 -24.67 5.16
CA LYS A 111 -20.42 -24.60 3.82
C LYS A 111 -19.40 -24.34 2.71
N SER A 112 -18.35 -23.58 3.02
CA SER A 112 -17.26 -23.32 2.08
C SER A 112 -16.40 -24.57 1.86
N LEU A 113 -16.14 -25.34 2.93
CA LEU A 113 -15.42 -26.61 2.85
C LEU A 113 -16.11 -27.64 1.96
N GLU A 114 -17.44 -27.69 1.96
CA GLU A 114 -18.23 -28.58 1.09
C GLU A 114 -17.97 -28.32 -0.41
N SER A 115 -17.67 -27.06 -0.76
CA SER A 115 -17.28 -26.66 -2.12
C SER A 115 -15.78 -26.69 -2.38
N GLY A 116 -14.99 -27.28 -1.47
CA GLY A 116 -13.52 -27.28 -1.52
C GLY A 116 -12.85 -25.96 -1.15
N ASN A 117 -13.61 -24.96 -0.68
CA ASN A 117 -13.03 -23.70 -0.24
C ASN A 117 -12.61 -23.78 1.23
N ALA A 118 -11.32 -23.97 1.48
CA ALA A 118 -10.70 -24.08 2.80
C ALA A 118 -10.08 -22.76 3.27
N SER A 119 -10.53 -21.62 2.73
CA SER A 119 -9.97 -20.29 3.07
C SER A 119 -10.17 -19.96 4.55
N LEU A 120 -9.08 -19.50 5.17
CA LEU A 120 -9.06 -19.12 6.59
C LEU A 120 -9.52 -17.67 6.76
N GLN A 121 -10.48 -17.46 7.65
CA GLN A 121 -10.94 -16.12 8.07
C GLN A 121 -10.29 -15.76 9.40
N LEU A 122 -9.69 -14.57 9.46
CA LEU A 122 -9.02 -14.00 10.62
C LEU A 122 -9.59 -12.61 10.90
N PRO A 123 -10.39 -12.40 11.94
CA PRO A 123 -10.91 -11.08 12.28
C PRO A 123 -9.84 -10.21 12.95
N GLY A 124 -9.85 -8.90 12.65
CA GLY A 124 -9.03 -7.90 13.32
C GLY A 124 -7.54 -8.19 13.28
N ILE A 125 -6.97 -8.38 12.08
CA ILE A 125 -5.56 -8.75 11.87
C ILE A 125 -4.60 -7.72 12.47
N GLN A 126 -3.52 -8.19 13.12
CA GLN A 126 -2.51 -7.37 13.78
C GLN A 126 -1.18 -7.40 13.03
N LEU A 127 -0.33 -6.35 13.19
CA LEU A 127 1.00 -6.30 12.57
C LEU A 127 1.86 -7.52 12.85
N ARG A 128 1.81 -8.03 14.10
CA ARG A 128 2.56 -9.22 14.53
C ARG A 128 2.12 -10.51 13.84
N GLU A 129 0.96 -10.51 13.18
CA GLU A 129 0.41 -11.64 12.43
C GLU A 129 0.84 -11.65 10.96
N ALA A 130 1.64 -10.65 10.52
CA ALA A 130 2.34 -10.75 9.24
C ALA A 130 3.27 -11.97 9.24
N GLY A 131 3.43 -12.65 8.10
CA GLY A 131 4.26 -13.84 8.01
C GLY A 131 3.80 -14.83 6.96
N GLU A 132 4.29 -16.05 7.06
CA GLU A 132 3.95 -17.15 6.15
C GLU A 132 2.75 -17.93 6.70
N TYR A 133 1.74 -18.13 5.87
CA TYR A 133 0.57 -18.95 6.15
C TYR A 133 0.60 -20.17 5.26
N ARG A 134 0.37 -21.34 5.87
CA ARG A 134 0.38 -22.63 5.19
C ARG A 134 -0.94 -23.36 5.40
N CYS A 135 -1.62 -23.63 4.28
CA CYS A 135 -2.82 -24.47 4.21
C CYS A 135 -2.38 -25.90 3.91
N GLU A 136 -2.72 -26.82 4.79
CA GLU A 136 -2.46 -28.25 4.63
C GLU A 136 -3.80 -28.99 4.56
N VAL A 137 -3.99 -29.77 3.51
CA VAL A 137 -5.20 -30.57 3.29
C VAL A 137 -4.82 -32.03 3.15
N VAL A 138 -5.52 -32.90 3.85
CA VAL A 138 -5.33 -34.33 3.83
C VAL A 138 -6.66 -35.01 3.50
N ILE A 139 -6.67 -35.82 2.47
CA ILE A 139 -7.72 -36.79 2.11
C ILE A 139 -6.98 -38.11 1.83
N THR A 140 -6.98 -38.99 2.84
CA THR A 140 -6.14 -40.22 2.80
C THR A 140 -6.32 -41.00 1.51
N PRO A 141 -5.22 -41.44 0.82
CA PRO A 141 -3.81 -41.31 1.22
C PRO A 141 -3.12 -40.00 0.79
N HIS A 142 -3.82 -39.07 0.20
CA HIS A 142 -3.25 -37.85 -0.41
C HIS A 142 -3.12 -36.68 0.58
N LYS A 143 -2.06 -35.92 0.37
CA LYS A 143 -1.80 -34.66 1.09
C LYS A 143 -1.42 -33.58 0.09
N ALA A 144 -1.99 -32.39 0.25
CA ALA A 144 -1.64 -31.20 -0.52
C ALA A 144 -1.36 -30.01 0.41
N VAL A 145 -0.45 -29.14 -0.02
CA VAL A 145 -0.01 -27.98 0.76
C VAL A 145 0.06 -26.74 -0.13
N GLY A 146 -0.47 -25.63 0.38
CA GLY A 146 -0.33 -24.31 -0.23
C GLY A 146 0.28 -23.33 0.77
N GLN A 147 1.03 -22.34 0.27
CA GLN A 147 1.67 -21.33 1.09
C GLN A 147 1.42 -19.94 0.50
N VAL A 148 1.30 -18.94 1.38
CA VAL A 148 1.16 -17.55 1.01
C VAL A 148 1.80 -16.67 2.10
N LYS A 149 2.46 -15.59 1.70
CA LYS A 149 2.96 -14.56 2.60
C LYS A 149 1.86 -13.53 2.85
N LEU A 150 1.50 -13.30 4.11
CA LEU A 150 0.60 -12.21 4.51
C LEU A 150 1.42 -10.99 4.92
N GLU A 151 1.16 -9.87 4.26
CA GLU A 151 1.69 -8.56 4.64
C GLU A 151 0.56 -7.74 5.26
N VAL A 152 0.79 -7.25 6.48
CA VAL A 152 -0.15 -6.36 7.18
C VAL A 152 0.38 -4.94 7.06
N VAL A 153 -0.44 -4.03 6.54
CA VAL A 153 -0.08 -2.63 6.32
C VAL A 153 -1.05 -1.70 7.04
N ALA A 154 -0.59 -0.50 7.38
CA ALA A 154 -1.42 0.55 7.94
C ALA A 154 -1.41 1.77 7.02
N PHE A 155 -2.54 2.45 6.91
CA PHE A 155 -2.65 3.70 6.13
C PHE A 155 -1.90 4.84 6.79
N PRO A 156 -1.19 5.69 6.02
CA PRO A 156 -0.71 6.97 6.50
C PRO A 156 -1.89 7.92 6.77
N VAL A 157 -1.90 8.54 7.94
CA VAL A 157 -2.74 9.70 8.25
C VAL A 157 -1.92 10.94 7.93
N SER A 158 -2.37 11.73 6.95
CA SER A 158 -1.55 12.82 6.42
C SER A 158 -2.24 14.17 6.52
N SER A 159 -1.44 15.22 6.78
CA SER A 159 -1.89 16.60 6.94
C SER A 159 -0.86 17.59 6.40
N LEU A 160 -1.32 18.81 6.07
CA LEU A 160 -0.49 19.95 5.70
C LEU A 160 -0.48 20.97 6.83
N PHE A 161 0.68 21.58 7.05
CA PHE A 161 0.80 22.70 7.98
C PHE A 161 1.71 23.81 7.40
N PRO A 162 1.28 25.06 7.47
CA PRO A 162 -0.08 25.52 7.78
C PRO A 162 -1.07 25.11 6.67
N GLU A 163 -2.38 25.05 6.98
CA GLU A 163 -3.41 24.73 5.96
C GLU A 163 -3.57 25.85 4.93
N GLN A 164 -3.27 27.09 5.32
CA GLN A 164 -3.24 28.27 4.48
C GLN A 164 -2.11 29.18 4.93
N ALA A 165 -1.46 29.87 4.00
CA ALA A 165 -0.47 30.89 4.35
C ALA A 165 -0.72 32.18 3.58
N ILE A 166 -0.70 33.28 4.32
CA ILE A 166 -0.61 34.64 3.78
C ILE A 166 0.80 35.12 4.07
N VAL A 167 1.60 35.29 3.02
CA VAL A 167 3.03 35.63 3.14
C VAL A 167 3.34 36.92 2.37
N LYS A 168 4.33 37.66 2.84
CA LYS A 168 4.85 38.81 2.11
C LYS A 168 5.73 38.38 0.98
N GLU A 169 5.74 39.15 -0.10
CA GLU A 169 6.66 38.93 -1.22
C GLU A 169 8.11 38.75 -0.75
N LYS A 170 8.82 37.74 -1.27
CA LYS A 170 10.21 37.38 -0.94
C LYS A 170 10.45 36.94 0.51
N GLN A 171 9.41 36.75 1.29
CA GLN A 171 9.49 36.17 2.63
C GLN A 171 9.63 34.64 2.50
N GLU A 172 10.66 34.08 3.12
CA GLU A 172 10.82 32.63 3.20
C GLU A 172 9.69 32.03 4.03
N THR A 173 9.07 30.99 3.48
CA THR A 173 7.92 30.30 4.07
C THR A 173 8.13 28.81 3.99
N LEU A 174 7.90 28.13 5.11
CA LEU A 174 8.02 26.69 5.23
C LEU A 174 6.63 26.05 5.26
N ILE A 175 6.42 25.06 4.40
CA ILE A 175 5.22 24.23 4.37
C ILE A 175 5.61 22.82 4.73
N LEU A 176 4.85 22.18 5.60
CA LEU A 176 5.08 20.82 6.08
C LEU A 176 3.99 19.90 5.56
N CYS A 177 4.39 18.78 4.99
CA CYS A 177 3.50 17.65 4.68
C CYS A 177 3.87 16.50 5.63
N MET A 178 2.99 16.19 6.55
CA MET A 178 3.20 15.19 7.60
C MET A 178 2.36 13.97 7.31
N SER A 179 2.96 12.77 7.43
CA SER A 179 2.27 11.48 7.35
C SER A 179 2.68 10.64 8.54
N SER A 180 1.71 10.08 9.25
CA SER A 180 1.94 9.34 10.51
C SER A 180 1.12 8.06 10.59
N GLY A 181 1.55 7.13 11.46
CA GLY A 181 0.81 5.92 11.79
C GLY A 181 0.78 4.88 10.67
N PHE A 182 1.69 4.90 9.72
CA PHE A 182 1.80 3.88 8.68
C PHE A 182 2.81 2.81 9.03
N HIS A 183 2.64 1.62 8.46
CA HIS A 183 3.56 0.49 8.61
C HIS A 183 4.21 0.17 7.27
N LEU A 184 5.47 -0.26 7.30
CA LEU A 184 6.40 -0.38 6.17
C LEU A 184 6.94 0.99 5.72
N ASP A 185 8.27 1.11 5.81
CA ASP A 185 9.04 2.34 5.53
C ASP A 185 9.14 2.67 4.02
N ASN A 186 8.12 2.35 3.25
CA ASN A 186 8.12 2.58 1.81
C ASN A 186 7.09 3.66 1.44
N ILE A 187 7.32 4.87 1.95
CA ILE A 187 6.53 6.06 1.63
C ILE A 187 7.34 7.01 0.75
N THR A 188 6.70 7.56 -0.27
CA THR A 188 7.28 8.60 -1.13
C THR A 188 6.38 9.82 -1.09
N ILE A 189 6.96 10.98 -0.79
CA ILE A 189 6.26 12.26 -0.79
C ILE A 189 6.88 13.15 -1.86
N THR A 190 6.05 13.65 -2.75
CA THR A 190 6.44 14.59 -3.80
C THR A 190 5.59 15.85 -3.74
N TRP A 191 6.16 16.99 -4.15
CA TRP A 191 5.46 18.25 -4.23
C TRP A 191 5.22 18.65 -5.68
N LYS A 192 4.06 19.24 -5.95
CA LYS A 192 3.70 19.78 -7.26
C LYS A 192 3.22 21.20 -7.12
N LYS A 193 3.66 22.08 -8.02
CA LYS A 193 3.13 23.42 -8.18
C LYS A 193 2.09 23.37 -9.30
N LEU A 194 0.87 23.74 -8.99
CA LEU A 194 -0.23 23.82 -9.96
C LEU A 194 -0.42 25.27 -10.34
N SER A 195 0.28 25.73 -11.39
CA SER A 195 0.16 27.06 -11.95
C SER A 195 -0.62 27.03 -13.27
N GLN A 196 -1.32 28.13 -13.59
CA GLN A 196 -2.00 28.27 -14.89
C GLN A 196 -1.01 28.30 -16.07
N LYS A 197 0.24 28.73 -15.85
CA LYS A 197 1.27 28.89 -16.90
C LYS A 197 2.08 27.61 -17.13
N ASP A 198 2.29 26.80 -16.07
CA ASP A 198 3.02 25.53 -16.14
C ASP A 198 2.43 24.51 -15.13
N PRO A 199 1.64 23.56 -15.61
CA PRO A 199 0.81 22.73 -14.73
C PRO A 199 1.58 21.65 -13.94
N GLN A 200 2.90 21.46 -14.09
CA GLN A 200 3.61 20.32 -13.50
C GLN A 200 5.06 20.56 -13.08
N GLU A 201 5.36 21.63 -12.39
CA GLU A 201 6.65 21.71 -11.72
C GLU A 201 6.68 20.78 -10.50
N VAL A 202 7.56 19.76 -10.50
CA VAL A 202 7.72 18.80 -9.40
C VAL A 202 8.93 19.20 -8.56
N PHE A 203 8.74 19.30 -7.26
CA PHE A 203 9.81 19.60 -6.31
C PHE A 203 10.07 18.39 -5.42
N GLU A 204 11.33 18.15 -5.09
CA GLU A 204 11.70 17.22 -4.04
C GLU A 204 11.81 18.00 -2.72
N GLY A 205 11.00 17.62 -1.74
CA GLY A 205 11.10 18.14 -0.39
C GLY A 205 12.15 17.40 0.44
N ILE A 206 12.69 18.05 1.45
CA ILE A 206 13.53 17.38 2.46
C ILE A 206 12.62 16.44 3.26
N ILE A 207 13.05 15.20 3.45
CA ILE A 207 12.29 14.18 4.17
C ILE A 207 13.03 13.79 5.46
N THR A 208 12.30 13.73 6.56
CA THR A 208 12.78 13.18 7.84
C THR A 208 11.90 11.99 8.24
N ASN A 209 12.52 10.87 8.57
CA ASN A 209 11.82 9.66 8.99
C ASN A 209 12.03 9.43 10.49
N HIS A 210 10.94 9.13 11.19
CA HIS A 210 10.97 8.76 12.59
C HIS A 210 10.16 7.49 12.81
N THR A 211 10.68 6.57 13.62
CA THR A 211 9.91 5.41 14.09
C THR A 211 9.20 5.79 15.37
N ILE A 212 7.96 5.37 15.50
CA ILE A 212 7.20 5.42 16.76
C ILE A 212 7.07 4.00 17.33
N GLU A 213 6.50 3.88 18.51
CA GLU A 213 6.26 2.58 19.15
C GLU A 213 5.48 1.62 18.26
N ASN A 214 5.74 0.31 18.39
CA ASN A 214 5.09 -0.78 17.65
C ASN A 214 5.40 -0.84 16.14
N GLY A 215 6.52 -0.29 15.69
CA GLY A 215 6.94 -0.38 14.28
C GLY A 215 6.14 0.50 13.32
N MET A 216 5.40 1.48 13.84
CA MET A 216 4.77 2.52 13.04
C MET A 216 5.77 3.63 12.72
N PHE A 217 5.58 4.26 11.57
CA PHE A 217 6.44 5.32 11.06
C PHE A 217 5.70 6.66 11.00
N ASN A 218 6.47 7.74 11.25
CA ASN A 218 6.09 9.10 10.91
C ASN A 218 7.11 9.66 9.93
N VAL A 219 6.65 10.46 8.99
CA VAL A 219 7.49 11.17 8.04
C VAL A 219 6.98 12.60 7.89
N THR A 220 7.91 13.53 7.78
CA THR A 220 7.60 14.93 7.46
C THR A 220 8.43 15.35 6.26
N SER A 221 7.77 15.90 5.25
CA SER A 221 8.41 16.52 4.10
C SER A 221 8.28 18.04 4.19
N PHE A 222 9.37 18.73 3.96
CA PHE A 222 9.49 20.18 4.06
C PHE A 222 9.62 20.78 2.67
N LEU A 223 8.77 21.77 2.37
CA LEU A 223 8.88 22.60 1.17
C LEU A 223 9.18 24.03 1.61
N MET A 224 10.35 24.53 1.23
CA MET A 224 10.72 25.93 1.49
C MET A 224 10.43 26.78 0.25
N LEU A 225 9.65 27.81 0.41
CA LEU A 225 9.26 28.74 -0.65
C LEU A 225 9.77 30.14 -0.37
N LYS A 226 10.13 30.85 -1.44
CA LYS A 226 10.42 32.29 -1.45
C LYS A 226 9.57 32.93 -2.56
N PRO A 227 8.27 33.15 -2.29
CA PRO A 227 7.30 33.51 -3.31
C PRO A 227 7.49 34.93 -3.82
N SER A 228 7.14 35.13 -5.08
CA SER A 228 6.93 36.42 -5.72
C SER A 228 5.42 36.75 -5.80
N LEU A 229 5.07 37.97 -6.21
CA LEU A 229 3.66 38.34 -6.44
C LEU A 229 3.00 37.48 -7.53
N GLU A 230 3.77 36.95 -8.47
CA GLU A 230 3.26 36.02 -9.51
C GLU A 230 2.78 34.69 -8.93
N ASP A 231 3.27 34.30 -7.76
CA ASP A 231 2.87 33.08 -7.06
C ASP A 231 1.57 33.25 -6.24
N ASN A 232 0.95 34.44 -6.28
CA ASN A 232 -0.31 34.69 -5.59
C ASN A 232 -1.40 33.75 -6.11
N MET A 233 -2.16 33.12 -5.18
CA MET A 233 -3.19 32.12 -5.45
C MET A 233 -2.69 30.86 -6.14
N THR A 234 -1.38 30.58 -6.10
CA THR A 234 -0.81 29.32 -6.57
C THR A 234 -1.14 28.19 -5.61
N ILE A 235 -1.53 27.06 -6.18
CA ILE A 235 -1.81 25.85 -5.43
C ILE A 235 -0.55 24.95 -5.44
N TYR A 236 -0.09 24.59 -4.26
CA TYR A 236 0.93 23.55 -4.07
C TYR A 236 0.24 22.28 -3.60
N GLN A 237 0.65 21.16 -4.16
CA GLN A 237 0.05 19.85 -3.85
C GLN A 237 1.15 18.94 -3.31
N CYS A 238 0.93 18.42 -2.10
CA CYS A 238 1.68 17.29 -1.55
C CYS A 238 1.04 16.00 -2.04
N VAL A 239 1.82 15.13 -2.69
CA VAL A 239 1.38 13.83 -3.21
C VAL A 239 2.12 12.73 -2.47
N ILE A 240 1.36 11.86 -1.79
CA ILE A 240 1.86 10.81 -0.93
C ILE A 240 1.56 9.46 -1.58
N TYR A 241 2.61 8.67 -1.81
CA TYR A 241 2.56 7.31 -2.33
C TYR A 241 2.91 6.35 -1.21
N HIS A 242 2.06 5.38 -0.96
CA HIS A 242 2.33 4.30 -0.01
C HIS A 242 1.62 3.02 -0.47
N LYS A 243 2.20 1.85 -0.16
CA LYS A 243 1.67 0.53 -0.59
C LYS A 243 0.25 0.26 -0.10
N SER A 244 -0.13 0.79 1.06
CA SER A 244 -1.50 0.64 1.60
C SER A 244 -2.55 1.47 0.87
N LEU A 245 -2.15 2.52 0.16
CA LEU A 245 -3.06 3.42 -0.52
C LEU A 245 -3.40 2.88 -1.92
N PRO A 246 -4.69 2.70 -2.27
CA PRO A 246 -5.10 2.26 -3.60
C PRO A 246 -4.78 3.30 -4.68
N THR A 247 -4.76 4.57 -4.29
CA THR A 247 -4.36 5.72 -5.13
C THR A 247 -3.56 6.69 -4.28
N PRO A 248 -2.61 7.44 -4.87
CA PRO A 248 -1.84 8.43 -4.13
C PRO A 248 -2.75 9.46 -3.45
N GLN A 249 -2.50 9.73 -2.17
CA GLN A 249 -3.18 10.80 -1.44
C GLN A 249 -2.65 12.15 -1.88
N LYS A 250 -3.54 13.13 -2.10
CA LYS A 250 -3.21 14.48 -2.56
C LYS A 250 -3.76 15.50 -1.59
N LEU A 251 -2.88 16.33 -1.05
CA LEU A 251 -3.23 17.43 -0.14
C LEU A 251 -2.86 18.74 -0.80
N ASN A 252 -3.81 19.67 -0.91
CA ASN A 252 -3.64 20.95 -1.58
C ASN A 252 -3.43 22.06 -0.54
N PHE A 253 -2.52 22.99 -0.87
CA PHE A 253 -2.21 24.17 -0.11
C PHE A 253 -2.28 25.37 -1.04
N THR A 254 -3.05 26.39 -0.70
CA THR A 254 -3.15 27.65 -1.46
C THR A 254 -2.27 28.71 -0.82
N LEU A 255 -1.34 29.25 -1.60
CA LEU A 255 -0.46 30.33 -1.17
C LEU A 255 -1.06 31.68 -1.57
N THR A 256 -1.26 32.57 -0.60
CA THR A 256 -1.63 33.98 -0.82
C THR A 256 -0.42 34.85 -0.60
N VAL A 257 0.00 35.60 -1.62
CA VAL A 257 1.15 36.50 -1.54
C VAL A 257 0.67 37.95 -1.52
N ILE A 258 1.09 38.68 -0.49
CA ILE A 258 0.80 40.12 -0.37
C ILE A 258 2.07 40.91 -0.65
N GLU A 259 1.89 42.11 -1.20
CA GLU A 259 3.00 43.01 -1.45
C GLU A 259 3.72 43.37 -0.14
N SER A 260 5.06 43.28 -0.16
CA SER A 260 5.87 43.78 0.95
C SER A 260 5.69 45.32 1.00
N GLU A 261 5.20 45.84 2.12
CA GLU A 261 5.24 47.28 2.32
C GLU A 261 6.68 47.75 2.13
N LYS A 262 6.94 48.36 0.99
CA LYS A 262 8.13 49.19 0.87
C LYS A 262 7.95 50.20 1.99
N THR A 263 8.86 50.22 2.95
CA THR A 263 9.02 51.35 3.88
C THR A 263 9.33 52.58 3.02
N ALA A 264 8.28 53.10 2.36
CA ALA A 264 8.35 54.44 1.84
C ALA A 264 8.62 55.27 3.10
N TRP A 265 9.83 55.82 3.20
CA TRP A 265 10.12 56.86 4.15
C TRP A 265 8.99 57.87 3.93
N SER A 266 7.98 57.79 4.82
CA SER A 266 6.79 58.63 4.65
C SER A 266 7.29 60.05 4.46
N LEU A 267 6.77 60.73 3.45
CA LEU A 267 7.04 62.15 3.23
C LEU A 267 6.95 62.92 4.55
N LYS A 268 6.14 62.47 5.50
CA LYS A 268 6.07 62.96 6.88
C LYS A 268 7.39 62.77 7.63
N ASN A 269 8.07 61.63 7.51
CA ASN A 269 9.36 61.43 8.18
C ASN A 269 10.46 62.26 7.55
N ILE A 270 10.47 62.45 6.23
CA ILE A 270 11.38 63.36 5.53
C ILE A 270 11.15 64.79 6.00
N PHE A 271 9.89 65.19 6.14
CA PHE A 271 9.54 66.50 6.63
C PHE A 271 10.00 66.71 8.09
N PHE A 272 9.82 65.74 8.97
CA PHE A 272 10.25 65.85 10.37
C PHE A 272 11.77 65.80 10.55
N TYR A 273 12.48 64.92 9.86
CA TYR A 273 13.93 64.76 10.09
C TYR A 273 14.81 65.68 9.27
N ILE A 274 14.36 66.20 8.14
CA ILE A 274 15.13 67.07 7.25
C ILE A 274 14.47 68.47 7.14
N GLY A 275 13.19 68.53 6.92
CA GLY A 275 12.48 69.78 6.69
C GLY A 275 12.35 70.69 7.96
N ALA A 276 12.05 70.09 9.11
CA ALA A 276 11.89 70.85 10.36
C ALA A 276 13.22 71.48 10.84
N PRO A 277 14.36 70.74 10.90
CA PRO A 277 15.61 71.37 11.30
C PRO A 277 16.12 72.43 10.29
N LEU A 278 15.90 72.23 8.99
CA LEU A 278 16.25 73.23 7.96
C LEU A 278 15.45 74.52 8.08
N SER A 279 14.13 74.40 8.34
CA SER A 279 13.27 75.58 8.54
C SER A 279 13.67 76.32 9.80
N LEU A 280 13.99 75.63 10.87
CA LEU A 280 14.46 76.27 12.10
C LEU A 280 15.80 77.01 11.90
N ALA A 281 16.76 76.39 11.14
CA ALA A 281 18.01 77.05 10.81
C ALA A 281 17.82 78.32 9.97
N VAL A 282 16.87 78.31 9.01
CA VAL A 282 16.54 79.50 8.19
C VAL A 282 15.91 80.59 9.06
N ILE A 283 15.01 80.24 9.97
CA ILE A 283 14.39 81.17 10.88
C ILE A 283 15.44 81.84 11.80
N LEU A 284 16.33 81.08 12.35
CA LEU A 284 17.43 81.57 13.22
C LEU A 284 18.39 82.48 12.43
N LEU A 285 18.66 82.16 11.15
CA LEU A 285 19.48 82.95 10.27
C LEU A 285 18.78 84.30 9.99
N ILE A 286 17.52 84.31 9.73
CA ILE A 286 16.70 85.58 9.52
C ILE A 286 16.74 86.38 10.78
N ILE A 287 16.47 85.83 11.96
CA ILE A 287 16.51 86.56 13.24
C ILE A 287 17.90 87.10 13.48
N TYR A 288 18.98 86.37 13.16
CA TYR A 288 20.34 86.86 13.26
C TYR A 288 20.57 88.10 12.35
N LEU A 289 20.18 88.05 11.09
CA LEU A 289 20.32 89.12 10.15
C LEU A 289 19.51 90.36 10.53
N LEU A 290 18.28 90.21 11.08
CA LEU A 290 17.45 91.28 11.55
C LEU A 290 18.04 91.98 12.81
N LYS A 291 18.66 91.17 13.70
CA LYS A 291 19.38 91.72 14.87
C LYS A 291 20.61 92.53 14.43
N LYS A 292 21.31 92.05 13.42
CA LYS A 292 22.54 92.75 12.89
C LYS A 292 22.17 94.06 12.13
N ALA A 293 21.00 94.10 11.48
CA ALA A 293 20.52 95.29 10.75
C ALA A 293 19.89 96.36 11.62
N ARG A 294 19.71 96.17 12.96
CA ARG A 294 19.22 97.23 13.85
C ARG A 294 20.31 98.28 14.02
N PRO A 295 20.05 99.55 13.64
CA PRO A 295 20.97 100.65 13.84
C PRO A 295 21.18 100.85 15.37
N GLN A 296 22.44 100.96 15.77
CA GLN A 296 22.85 101.27 17.12
C GLN A 296 22.39 102.76 17.36
N THR A 297 21.27 102.92 18.01
CA THR A 297 20.92 104.24 18.58
C THR A 297 21.88 104.57 19.71
N ARG A 298 22.80 105.48 19.45
CA ARG A 298 23.64 106.04 20.52
C ARG A 298 22.73 106.84 21.47
N PRO A 299 22.87 106.71 22.79
CA PRO A 299 22.20 107.63 23.67
C PRO A 299 22.90 108.98 23.56
N LEU A 300 22.12 110.03 23.28
CA LEU A 300 22.54 111.41 23.43
C LEU A 300 22.57 111.74 24.93
N SER A 301 23.73 112.13 25.41
CA SER A 301 24.02 112.69 26.74
C SER A 301 23.44 114.07 26.87
#